data_99df3aefa19f826a89e871a9726d53d5
#
_entry.id   99df3aefa19f826a89e871a9726d53d5
#
_cell.length_a   1.000
_cell.length_b   1.000
_cell.length_c   1.000
_cell.angle_alpha   90.00
_cell.angle_beta   90.00
_cell.angle_gamma   90.00
#
_symmetry.space_group_name_H-M   'P 1'
#
loop_
_entity.id
_entity.type
_entity.pdbx_description
1 polymer ?
#
loop_
_entity_poly.entity_id
_entity_poly.type
_entity_poly.pdbx_seq_one_letter_code
_entity_poly.pdbx_strand_id
1 'polypeptide(L)'
;MKNYLSALKYCYDNGDFVKSRAGNVKKAFGYQMRFDLQKGFPAVTTKKLAWKAMVSELLWFLEGSNDERRLAEILYEDDRKNLEDKKTIWTQNANADYWKEKSKFSGDVGKIYGVQWRDFNGVDQLKNLIEGLKTNPNSRRHILTAWNPAELHVMSL
;
A
#
# COMPACT_ATOMS: atom_id res chain seq x y z
N MET A 1 -1.48 -14.79 16.77
CA MET A 1 -2.02 -14.72 15.38
C MET A 1 -3.21 -15.64 15.08
N LYS A 2 -4.04 -15.95 16.09
CA LYS A 2 -5.24 -16.81 15.91
C LYS A 2 -6.18 -16.27 14.82
N ASN A 3 -6.43 -14.95 14.78
CA ASN A 3 -7.33 -14.34 13.78
C ASN A 3 -6.89 -14.60 12.34
N TYR A 4 -5.57 -14.48 12.05
CA TYR A 4 -5.04 -14.78 10.73
C TYR A 4 -5.21 -16.26 10.35
N LEU A 5 -4.89 -17.18 11.27
CA LEU A 5 -5.05 -18.61 11.04
C LEU A 5 -6.52 -18.99 10.86
N SER A 6 -7.42 -18.36 11.61
CA SER A 6 -8.87 -18.57 11.44
C SER A 6 -9.37 -18.08 10.08
N ALA A 7 -8.88 -16.90 9.60
CA ALA A 7 -9.20 -16.39 8.28
C ALA A 7 -8.68 -17.33 7.18
N LEU A 8 -7.44 -17.82 7.33
CA LEU A 8 -6.84 -18.76 6.39
C LEU A 8 -7.64 -20.07 6.32
N LYS A 9 -8.00 -20.62 7.49
CA LYS A 9 -8.84 -21.82 7.58
C LYS A 9 -10.22 -21.58 6.95
N TYR A 10 -10.84 -20.43 7.21
CA TYR A 10 -12.12 -20.09 6.61
C TYR A 10 -12.05 -20.06 5.08
N CYS A 11 -11.03 -19.43 4.51
CA CYS A 11 -10.83 -19.43 3.06
C CYS A 11 -10.56 -20.84 2.51
N TYR A 12 -9.84 -21.67 3.26
CA TYR A 12 -9.57 -23.05 2.87
C TYR A 12 -10.85 -23.91 2.85
N ASP A 13 -11.69 -23.79 3.88
CA ASP A 13 -12.90 -24.61 4.03
C ASP A 13 -14.05 -24.12 3.15
N ASN A 14 -14.22 -22.80 2.99
CA ASN A 14 -15.41 -22.18 2.40
C ASN A 14 -15.14 -21.41 1.09
N GLY A 15 -13.88 -21.27 0.68
CA GLY A 15 -13.54 -20.53 -0.53
C GLY A 15 -13.70 -21.34 -1.81
N ASP A 16 -14.16 -20.68 -2.87
CA ASP A 16 -14.23 -21.24 -4.22
C ASP A 16 -12.88 -21.18 -4.93
N PHE A 17 -12.59 -22.15 -5.79
CA PHE A 17 -11.43 -22.11 -6.66
C PHE A 17 -11.62 -21.09 -7.78
N VAL A 18 -10.71 -20.13 -7.86
CA VAL A 18 -10.71 -19.10 -8.89
C VAL A 18 -9.35 -19.06 -9.59
N LYS A 19 -9.35 -19.05 -10.91
CA LYS A 19 -8.13 -18.83 -11.70
C LYS A 19 -7.71 -17.36 -11.61
N SER A 20 -6.48 -17.10 -11.19
CA SER A 20 -5.90 -15.77 -11.12
C SER A 20 -4.58 -15.67 -11.88
N ARG A 21 -4.02 -14.47 -11.99
CA ARG A 21 -2.67 -14.27 -12.56
C ARG A 21 -1.57 -15.05 -11.80
N ALA A 22 -1.79 -15.29 -10.51
CA ALA A 22 -0.87 -16.04 -9.65
C ALA A 22 -1.13 -17.57 -9.62
N GLY A 23 -2.01 -18.07 -10.51
CA GLY A 23 -2.44 -19.47 -10.53
C GLY A 23 -3.81 -19.67 -9.86
N ASN A 24 -4.13 -20.92 -9.49
CA ASN A 24 -5.39 -21.24 -8.82
C ASN A 24 -5.32 -20.80 -7.36
N VAL A 25 -6.31 -20.02 -6.93
CA VAL A 25 -6.46 -19.56 -5.56
C VAL A 25 -7.84 -19.93 -5.01
N LYS A 26 -7.93 -20.16 -3.71
CA LYS A 26 -9.22 -20.21 -3.01
C LYS A 26 -9.62 -18.82 -2.59
N LYS A 27 -10.84 -18.41 -2.91
CA LYS A 27 -11.36 -17.08 -2.64
C LYS A 27 -12.70 -17.18 -1.92
N ALA A 28 -12.80 -16.56 -0.74
CA ALA A 28 -14.07 -16.37 -0.03
C ALA A 28 -14.47 -14.90 -0.10
N PHE A 29 -15.76 -14.63 -0.22
CA PHE A 29 -16.30 -13.28 -0.25
C PHE A 29 -16.52 -12.76 1.16
N GLY A 30 -15.59 -11.95 1.61
CA GLY A 30 -15.68 -11.26 2.90
C GLY A 30 -15.34 -12.15 4.10
N TYR A 31 -14.52 -11.60 4.98
CA TYR A 31 -14.23 -12.16 6.30
C TYR A 31 -13.81 -11.01 7.23
N GLN A 32 -14.44 -10.91 8.38
CA GLN A 32 -14.13 -9.84 9.32
C GLN A 32 -13.14 -10.31 10.38
N MET A 33 -12.03 -9.59 10.51
CA MET A 33 -11.09 -9.74 11.62
C MET A 33 -11.15 -8.51 12.54
N ARG A 34 -11.04 -8.73 13.86
CA ARG A 34 -10.98 -7.67 14.86
C ARG A 34 -9.69 -7.76 15.64
N PHE A 35 -9.02 -6.63 15.79
CA PHE A 35 -7.75 -6.52 16.50
C PHE A 35 -7.86 -5.45 17.59
N ASP A 36 -7.47 -5.81 18.79
CA ASP A 36 -7.31 -4.88 19.91
C ASP A 36 -5.90 -4.27 19.83
N LEU A 37 -5.79 -3.05 19.33
CA LEU A 37 -4.51 -2.38 19.17
C LEU A 37 -3.81 -2.02 20.48
N GLN A 38 -4.52 -2.03 21.62
CA GLN A 38 -3.90 -1.87 22.94
C GLN A 38 -2.99 -3.06 23.29
N LYS A 39 -3.21 -4.22 22.66
CA LYS A 39 -2.37 -5.41 22.78
C LYS A 39 -1.17 -5.43 21.82
N GLY A 40 -0.97 -4.35 21.10
CA GLY A 40 0.13 -4.19 20.14
C GLY A 40 -0.32 -4.27 18.69
N PHE A 41 0.63 -4.04 17.80
CA PHE A 41 0.42 -4.10 16.36
C PHE A 41 0.16 -5.54 15.89
N PRO A 42 -0.87 -5.80 15.06
CA PRO A 42 -1.28 -7.16 14.68
C PRO A 42 -0.38 -7.77 13.58
N ALA A 43 0.93 -7.75 13.78
CA ALA A 43 1.88 -8.35 12.86
C ALA A 43 1.71 -9.88 12.80
N VAL A 44 1.75 -10.45 11.59
CA VAL A 44 1.70 -11.89 11.38
C VAL A 44 3.00 -12.54 11.87
N THR A 45 2.90 -13.55 12.74
CA THR A 45 4.05 -14.28 13.32
C THR A 45 4.25 -15.67 12.72
N THR A 46 3.41 -16.08 11.79
CA THR A 46 3.45 -17.40 11.12
C THR A 46 4.43 -17.47 9.96
N LYS A 47 5.00 -16.35 9.58
CA LYS A 47 6.07 -16.23 8.59
C LYS A 47 6.98 -15.04 8.93
N LYS A 48 8.20 -15.03 8.39
CA LYS A 48 9.10 -13.88 8.48
C LYS A 48 8.51 -12.72 7.65
N LEU A 49 8.21 -11.60 8.32
CA LEU A 49 7.78 -10.38 7.64
C LEU A 49 8.98 -9.56 7.17
N ALA A 50 8.88 -8.98 5.99
CA ALA A 50 9.82 -7.98 5.48
C ALA A 50 9.53 -6.62 6.14
N TRP A 51 9.74 -6.52 7.47
CA TRP A 51 9.33 -5.38 8.28
C TRP A 51 9.89 -4.06 7.77
N LYS A 52 11.21 -4.04 7.45
CA LYS A 52 11.87 -2.84 6.93
C LYS A 52 11.21 -2.37 5.63
N ALA A 53 10.96 -3.27 4.69
CA ALA A 53 10.31 -2.94 3.42
C ALA A 53 8.89 -2.38 3.64
N MET A 54 8.11 -2.99 4.54
CA MET A 54 6.74 -2.53 4.85
C MET A 54 6.75 -1.12 5.46
N VAL A 55 7.64 -0.85 6.41
CA VAL A 55 7.75 0.48 7.04
C VAL A 55 8.25 1.52 6.05
N SER A 56 9.27 1.18 5.23
CA SER A 56 9.79 2.08 4.19
C SER A 56 8.72 2.47 3.17
N GLU A 57 7.89 1.51 2.74
CA GLU A 57 6.77 1.78 1.84
C GLU A 57 5.73 2.70 2.48
N LEU A 58 5.37 2.48 3.74
CA LEU A 58 4.46 3.37 4.46
C LEU A 58 5.02 4.80 4.56
N LEU A 59 6.29 4.95 4.91
CA LEU A 59 6.95 6.27 4.99
C LEU A 59 6.93 6.97 3.63
N TRP A 60 7.21 6.25 2.56
CA TRP A 60 7.15 6.76 1.21
C TRP A 60 5.73 7.22 0.81
N PHE A 61 4.68 6.48 1.19
CA PHE A 61 3.30 6.92 0.98
C PHE A 61 2.96 8.17 1.81
N LEU A 62 3.44 8.27 3.04
CA LEU A 62 3.24 9.45 3.89
C LEU A 62 3.94 10.70 3.34
N GLU A 63 5.06 10.55 2.64
CA GLU A 63 5.72 11.64 1.89
C GLU A 63 4.87 12.11 0.69
N GLY A 64 3.97 11.27 0.17
CA GLY A 64 3.19 11.55 -1.05
C GLY A 64 4.01 11.44 -2.34
N SER A 65 5.12 10.74 -2.30
CA SER A 65 6.00 10.55 -3.45
C SER A 65 5.45 9.48 -4.40
N ASN A 66 5.63 9.68 -5.70
CA ASN A 66 5.40 8.70 -6.76
C ASN A 66 6.70 8.19 -7.40
N ASP A 67 7.83 8.52 -6.80
CA ASP A 67 9.15 8.12 -7.27
C ASP A 67 9.59 6.82 -6.57
N GLU A 68 9.61 5.73 -7.27
CA GLU A 68 10.04 4.42 -6.76
C GLU A 68 11.51 4.43 -6.30
N ARG A 69 12.36 5.27 -6.91
CA ARG A 69 13.75 5.43 -6.46
C ARG A 69 13.83 6.09 -5.09
N ARG A 70 12.85 6.97 -4.73
CA ARG A 70 12.74 7.50 -3.38
C ARG A 70 12.43 6.40 -2.36
N LEU A 71 11.56 5.44 -2.71
CA LEU A 71 11.35 4.26 -1.87
C LEU A 71 12.64 3.45 -1.69
N ALA A 72 13.45 3.30 -2.75
CA ALA A 72 14.74 2.62 -2.64
C ALA A 72 15.68 3.33 -1.67
N GLU A 73 15.77 4.66 -1.72
CA GLU A 73 16.58 5.45 -0.77
C GLU A 73 16.17 5.21 0.69
N ILE A 74 14.86 5.22 0.98
CA ILE A 74 14.32 4.95 2.33
C ILE A 74 14.61 3.49 2.75
N LEU A 75 14.42 2.53 1.84
CA LEU A 75 14.56 1.11 2.14
C LEU A 75 16.02 0.70 2.40
N TYR A 76 16.93 1.20 1.58
CA TYR A 76 18.34 0.83 1.65
C TYR A 76 19.18 1.80 2.48
N GLU A 77 18.62 2.96 2.84
CA GLU A 77 19.31 4.00 3.64
C GLU A 77 20.60 4.47 2.95
N ASP A 78 20.54 4.69 1.63
CA ASP A 78 21.67 5.07 0.82
C ASP A 78 21.25 6.06 -0.27
N ASP A 79 22.22 6.76 -0.85
CA ASP A 79 22.02 7.71 -1.94
C ASP A 79 21.58 7.01 -3.23
N ARG A 80 20.71 7.65 -3.98
CA ARG A 80 20.17 7.16 -5.27
C ARG A 80 21.24 6.65 -6.23
N LYS A 81 22.37 7.35 -6.33
CA LYS A 81 23.49 6.98 -7.21
C LYS A 81 24.10 5.62 -6.92
N ASN A 82 23.94 5.10 -5.70
CA ASN A 82 24.45 3.80 -5.26
C ASN A 82 23.39 2.68 -5.38
N LEU A 83 22.19 3.02 -5.83
CA LEU A 83 21.02 2.14 -5.80
C LEU A 83 20.50 1.73 -7.19
N GLU A 84 21.28 1.94 -8.26
CA GLU A 84 20.84 1.66 -9.64
C GLU A 84 20.47 0.19 -9.86
N ASP A 85 21.17 -0.74 -9.23
CA ASP A 85 20.92 -2.19 -9.27
C ASP A 85 19.91 -2.68 -8.24
N LYS A 86 19.53 -1.85 -7.28
CA LYS A 86 18.62 -2.21 -6.20
C LYS A 86 17.17 -2.14 -6.65
N LYS A 87 16.40 -3.13 -6.22
CA LYS A 87 14.97 -3.25 -6.56
C LYS A 87 14.11 -3.13 -5.32
N THR A 88 12.96 -2.49 -5.48
CA THR A 88 11.87 -2.49 -4.52
C THR A 88 10.71 -3.35 -5.03
N ILE A 89 9.67 -3.52 -4.24
CA ILE A 89 8.44 -4.20 -4.68
C ILE A 89 7.75 -3.45 -5.84
N TRP A 90 8.00 -2.14 -5.98
CA TRP A 90 7.41 -1.27 -7.00
C TRP A 90 8.22 -1.17 -8.29
N THR A 91 9.46 -1.68 -8.33
CA THR A 91 10.32 -1.59 -9.52
C THR A 91 9.68 -2.19 -10.77
N GLN A 92 8.94 -3.30 -10.63
CA GLN A 92 8.25 -3.92 -11.77
C GLN A 92 7.10 -3.06 -12.27
N ASN A 93 6.35 -2.39 -11.37
CA ASN A 93 5.28 -1.50 -11.74
C ASN A 93 5.81 -0.26 -12.48
N ALA A 94 6.86 0.37 -11.96
CA ALA A 94 7.51 1.53 -12.60
C ALA A 94 8.04 1.22 -14.01
N ASN A 95 8.44 -0.04 -14.26
CA ASN A 95 9.01 -0.48 -15.53
C ASN A 95 8.05 -1.30 -16.41
N ALA A 96 6.77 -1.39 -16.05
CA ALA A 96 5.78 -2.14 -16.82
C ALA A 96 5.54 -1.51 -18.20
N ASP A 97 5.50 -2.33 -19.26
CA ASP A 97 5.39 -1.84 -20.64
C ASP A 97 4.13 -0.98 -20.87
N TYR A 98 3.00 -1.35 -20.27
CA TYR A 98 1.76 -0.57 -20.34
C TYR A 98 1.84 0.79 -19.63
N TRP A 99 2.86 0.99 -18.78
CA TRP A 99 3.04 2.20 -17.98
C TRP A 99 4.11 3.13 -18.56
N LYS A 100 5.16 2.60 -19.21
CA LYS A 100 6.33 3.36 -19.70
C LYS A 100 5.96 4.59 -20.53
N GLU A 101 4.95 4.47 -21.39
CA GLU A 101 4.50 5.59 -22.24
C GLU A 101 3.81 6.71 -21.45
N LYS A 102 3.31 6.43 -20.26
CA LYS A 102 2.61 7.37 -19.38
C LYS A 102 3.53 7.95 -18.30
N SER A 103 4.64 7.27 -18.05
CA SER A 103 5.65 7.66 -17.04
C SER A 103 6.30 9.00 -17.42
N LYS A 104 6.44 9.88 -16.44
CA LYS A 104 7.02 11.22 -16.64
C LYS A 104 8.54 11.24 -16.39
N PHE A 105 9.05 10.27 -15.63
CA PHE A 105 10.46 10.12 -15.31
C PHE A 105 10.78 8.67 -14.93
N SER A 106 12.04 8.31 -14.88
CA SER A 106 12.47 6.97 -14.48
C SER A 106 12.14 6.70 -13.02
N GLY A 107 11.33 5.68 -12.76
CA GLY A 107 10.83 5.34 -11.41
C GLY A 107 9.46 5.92 -11.09
N ASP A 108 8.84 6.67 -12.00
CA ASP A 108 7.48 7.18 -11.82
C ASP A 108 6.47 6.01 -11.77
N VAL A 109 5.62 5.99 -10.75
CA VAL A 109 4.52 5.04 -10.59
C VAL A 109 3.14 5.73 -10.66
N GLY A 110 3.11 7.01 -10.96
CA GLY A 110 1.89 7.80 -11.12
C GLY A 110 1.19 8.14 -9.80
N LYS A 111 -0.10 8.42 -9.89
CA LYS A 111 -0.90 8.87 -8.74
C LYS A 111 -1.35 7.72 -7.84
N ILE A 112 -0.40 6.99 -7.29
CA ILE A 112 -0.64 5.88 -6.36
C ILE A 112 -1.09 6.37 -4.96
N TYR A 113 -1.24 5.44 -4.03
CA TYR A 113 -1.83 5.63 -2.69
C TYR A 113 -1.34 6.89 -1.95
N GLY A 114 -0.02 7.08 -1.83
CA GLY A 114 0.56 8.22 -1.10
C GLY A 114 0.27 9.55 -1.76
N VAL A 115 0.33 9.61 -3.10
CA VAL A 115 -0.03 10.83 -3.85
C VAL A 115 -1.48 11.20 -3.58
N GLN A 116 -2.41 10.23 -3.66
CA GLN A 116 -3.82 10.48 -3.37
C GLN A 116 -4.05 10.90 -1.91
N TRP A 117 -3.27 10.40 -0.97
CA TRP A 117 -3.38 10.79 0.44
C TRP A 117 -2.95 12.24 0.68
N ARG A 118 -1.95 12.72 -0.06
CA ARG A 118 -1.38 14.05 0.12
C ARG A 118 -1.95 15.11 -0.83
N ASP A 119 -2.50 14.67 -1.97
CA ASP A 119 -3.11 15.54 -2.98
C ASP A 119 -4.26 14.83 -3.72
N PHE A 120 -5.42 14.76 -3.08
CA PHE A 120 -6.65 14.29 -3.73
C PHE A 120 -7.38 15.49 -4.34
N ASN A 121 -7.06 15.83 -5.57
CA ASN A 121 -7.62 17.01 -6.25
C ASN A 121 -7.46 18.30 -5.43
N GLY A 122 -6.27 18.54 -4.89
CA GLY A 122 -5.95 19.71 -4.07
C GLY A 122 -6.24 19.53 -2.57
N VAL A 123 -6.71 18.37 -2.15
CA VAL A 123 -7.01 18.07 -0.74
C VAL A 123 -5.92 17.17 -0.14
N ASP A 124 -5.20 17.66 0.85
CA ASP A 124 -4.33 16.85 1.70
C ASP A 124 -5.19 16.09 2.74
N GLN A 125 -5.60 14.88 2.37
CA GLN A 125 -6.45 14.02 3.20
C GLN A 125 -5.78 13.62 4.51
N LEU A 126 -4.46 13.34 4.47
CA LEU A 126 -3.70 12.90 5.64
C LEU A 126 -3.63 14.01 6.69
N LYS A 127 -3.33 15.24 6.26
CA LYS A 127 -3.34 16.41 7.15
C LYS A 127 -4.72 16.62 7.79
N ASN A 128 -5.76 16.61 6.97
CA ASN A 128 -7.14 16.80 7.45
C ASN A 128 -7.57 15.69 8.42
N LEU A 129 -7.17 14.45 8.17
CA LEU A 129 -7.43 13.32 9.06
C LEU A 129 -6.77 13.51 10.43
N ILE A 130 -5.49 13.89 10.45
CA ILE A 130 -4.73 14.11 11.70
C ILE A 130 -5.33 15.26 12.50
N GLU A 131 -5.66 16.37 11.85
CA GLU A 131 -6.30 17.52 12.49
C GLU A 131 -7.70 17.16 13.01
N GLY A 132 -8.48 16.42 12.23
CA GLY A 132 -9.80 15.94 12.64
C GLY A 132 -9.74 15.01 13.85
N LEU A 133 -8.80 14.08 13.91
CA LEU A 133 -8.59 13.20 15.05
C LEU A 133 -8.20 13.96 16.33
N LYS A 134 -7.44 15.06 16.20
CA LYS A 134 -7.06 15.90 17.35
C LYS A 134 -8.22 16.75 17.88
N THR A 135 -9.03 17.30 16.98
CA THR A 135 -10.07 18.27 17.32
C THR A 135 -11.45 17.64 17.57
N ASN A 136 -11.78 16.56 16.86
CA ASN A 136 -13.04 15.85 16.97
C ASN A 136 -12.88 14.34 16.70
N PRO A 137 -12.28 13.58 17.63
CA PRO A 137 -11.94 12.16 17.44
C PRO A 137 -13.16 11.27 17.17
N ASN A 138 -14.36 11.68 17.61
CA ASN A 138 -15.61 10.94 17.43
C ASN A 138 -16.35 11.28 16.13
N SER A 139 -15.77 12.07 15.24
CA SER A 139 -16.36 12.40 13.96
C SER A 139 -16.56 11.12 13.12
N ARG A 140 -17.69 11.05 12.43
CA ARG A 140 -17.99 10.00 11.44
C ARG A 140 -17.45 10.32 10.04
N ARG A 141 -16.60 11.36 9.92
CA ARG A 141 -16.07 11.88 8.65
C ARG A 141 -14.54 11.75 8.55
N HIS A 142 -13.94 10.86 9.34
CA HIS A 142 -12.53 10.53 9.20
C HIS A 142 -12.37 9.55 8.05
N ILE A 143 -11.93 10.07 6.90
CA ILE A 143 -11.78 9.29 5.67
C ILE A 143 -10.37 9.52 5.12
N LEU A 144 -9.74 8.45 4.69
CA LEU A 144 -8.51 8.43 3.92
C LEU A 144 -8.70 7.41 2.81
N THR A 145 -8.76 7.86 1.54
CA THR A 145 -8.94 6.99 0.38
C THR A 145 -7.84 7.21 -0.65
N ALA A 146 -7.44 6.14 -1.31
CA ALA A 146 -6.52 6.20 -2.44
C ALA A 146 -7.23 6.03 -3.80
N TRP A 147 -8.50 5.69 -3.77
CA TRP A 147 -9.27 5.43 -4.98
C TRP A 147 -9.96 6.69 -5.47
N ASN A 148 -9.35 7.33 -6.48
CA ASN A 148 -9.92 8.46 -7.20
C ASN A 148 -10.46 7.97 -8.55
N PRO A 149 -11.77 7.87 -8.75
CA PRO A 149 -12.35 7.35 -9.98
C PRO A 149 -11.92 8.12 -11.24
N ALA A 150 -11.62 9.41 -11.10
CA ALA A 150 -11.18 10.27 -12.22
C ALA A 150 -9.72 9.97 -12.64
N GLU A 151 -8.93 9.29 -11.83
CA GLU A 151 -7.49 9.14 -12.01
C GLU A 151 -6.99 7.68 -12.02
N LEU A 152 -7.89 6.70 -12.07
CA LEU A 152 -7.50 5.28 -12.12
C LEU A 152 -6.60 4.92 -13.31
N HIS A 153 -6.68 5.68 -14.40
CA HIS A 153 -5.87 5.46 -15.61
C HIS A 153 -4.45 6.05 -15.54
N VAL A 154 -4.14 6.81 -14.47
CA VAL A 154 -2.82 7.45 -14.25
C VAL A 154 -2.03 6.85 -13.11
N MET A 155 -2.13 5.54 -12.95
CA MET A 155 -1.43 4.72 -11.97
C MET A 155 -0.78 3.52 -12.65
N SER A 156 0.35 3.06 -12.14
CA SER A 156 1.08 1.88 -12.63
C SER A 156 0.59 0.55 -12.03
N LEU A 157 -0.66 0.50 -11.56
CA LEU A 157 -1.29 -0.64 -10.89
C LEU A 157 -2.21 -1.43 -11.80
#